data_dc1f64f5d8047ca10412cfce7dc36ab1
#
_entry.id   dc1f64f5d8047ca10412cfce7dc36ab1
#
_cell.length_a   1.000
_cell.length_b   1.000
_cell.length_c   1.000
_cell.angle_alpha   90.00
_cell.angle_beta   90.00
_cell.angle_gamma   90.00
#
_symmetry.space_group_name_H-M   'P 1'
#
loop_
_entity.id
_entity.type
_entity.pdbx_description
1 polymer ?
#
loop_
_entity_poly.entity_id
_entity_poly.type
_entity_poly.pdbx_seq_one_letter_code
_entity_poly.pdbx_strand_id
1 'polypeptide(L)'
;MLIIGSHVSFNKNEQLLGSVNEALSYNANALMLYTGAPQNTTRNPINLELKEKAYELIKKNNLQIVVHAPYIINMANDKNFDFNVQFLKDEIKRVEELGLEILVIHPGSHVNLGIEKGIKNIINTLNQSITSEQKVIVCLETMAGKGSELGTDFEQLSQIINNIELKDKIGLCLDTCHLNDAGYDISDFDKILDEIALKIGLDKVKCVHINDSKNIIGTHKDRHENIGLGTIGFENLINIIYNERLKDVPKILETPYVINPCTNKKEYPPYKFEIEMIKNKKMNKNLLNDIITYYK
;
A
#
# COMPACT_ATOMS: atom_id res chain seq x y z
N MET A 1 -17.19 -11.41 -1.51
CA MET A 1 -16.20 -12.12 -0.62
C MET A 1 -15.17 -11.09 -0.19
N LEU A 2 -14.75 -11.07 1.08
CA LEU A 2 -13.70 -10.14 1.54
C LEU A 2 -12.38 -10.43 0.81
N ILE A 3 -11.77 -9.37 0.25
CA ILE A 3 -10.45 -9.42 -0.39
C ILE A 3 -9.46 -8.82 0.60
N ILE A 4 -8.66 -9.67 1.25
CA ILE A 4 -7.75 -9.27 2.32
C ILE A 4 -6.43 -10.04 2.25
N GLY A 5 -5.36 -9.34 2.52
CA GLY A 5 -4.02 -9.90 2.60
C GLY A 5 -3.06 -8.97 3.32
N SER A 6 -1.79 -9.16 3.08
CA SER A 6 -0.74 -8.38 3.73
C SER A 6 0.43 -8.12 2.80
N HIS A 7 1.33 -7.24 3.24
CA HIS A 7 2.67 -7.18 2.70
C HIS A 7 3.38 -8.53 2.90
N VAL A 8 4.06 -9.01 1.85
CA VAL A 8 4.84 -10.26 1.86
C VAL A 8 6.20 -10.05 1.23
N SER A 9 7.12 -10.95 1.50
CA SER A 9 8.47 -10.90 0.94
C SER A 9 8.50 -11.25 -0.55
N PHE A 10 9.47 -10.65 -1.29
CA PHE A 10 9.81 -11.03 -2.65
C PHE A 10 11.33 -11.29 -2.69
N ASN A 11 11.73 -12.49 -2.32
CA ASN A 11 13.13 -12.86 -2.25
C ASN A 11 13.68 -13.31 -3.61
N LYS A 12 15.02 -13.28 -3.77
CA LYS A 12 15.69 -13.61 -5.02
C LYS A 12 15.42 -15.04 -5.52
N ASN A 13 15.27 -15.99 -4.59
CA ASN A 13 15.23 -17.41 -4.93
C ASN A 13 13.84 -17.91 -5.32
N GLU A 14 12.80 -17.36 -4.70
CA GLU A 14 11.42 -17.82 -4.86
C GLU A 14 10.54 -16.80 -5.57
N GLN A 15 10.94 -15.55 -5.59
CA GLN A 15 10.26 -14.43 -6.27
C GLN A 15 8.73 -14.43 -6.04
N LEU A 16 7.93 -14.28 -7.12
CA LEU A 16 6.47 -14.24 -7.03
C LEU A 16 5.87 -15.51 -6.44
N LEU A 17 6.48 -16.70 -6.69
CA LEU A 17 6.00 -17.96 -6.13
C LEU A 17 6.12 -17.98 -4.60
N GLY A 18 7.24 -17.50 -4.07
CA GLY A 18 7.44 -17.37 -2.63
C GLY A 18 6.44 -16.40 -2.00
N SER A 19 6.23 -15.23 -2.62
CA SER A 19 5.24 -14.25 -2.16
C SER A 19 3.82 -14.83 -2.11
N VAL A 20 3.42 -15.57 -3.14
CA VAL A 20 2.10 -16.23 -3.20
C VAL A 20 1.97 -17.30 -2.11
N ASN A 21 2.98 -18.14 -1.93
CA ASN A 21 2.96 -19.17 -0.89
C ASN A 21 2.90 -18.56 0.52
N GLU A 22 3.64 -17.48 0.76
CA GLU A 22 3.62 -16.74 2.03
C GLU A 22 2.20 -16.19 2.31
N ALA A 23 1.57 -15.53 1.36
CA ALA A 23 0.21 -15.02 1.49
C ALA A 23 -0.82 -16.13 1.77
N LEU A 24 -0.72 -17.25 1.04
CA LEU A 24 -1.59 -18.41 1.26
C LEU A 24 -1.41 -19.02 2.65
N SER A 25 -0.19 -19.00 3.21
CA SER A 25 0.07 -19.48 4.57
C SER A 25 -0.64 -18.65 5.66
N TYR A 26 -0.95 -17.37 5.34
CA TYR A 26 -1.73 -16.48 6.18
C TYR A 26 -3.26 -16.59 5.94
N ASN A 27 -3.69 -17.53 5.07
CA ASN A 27 -5.08 -17.63 4.65
C ASN A 27 -5.59 -16.34 3.97
N ALA A 28 -4.70 -15.62 3.27
CA ALA A 28 -5.01 -14.43 2.51
C ALA A 28 -5.50 -14.75 1.10
N ASN A 29 -6.29 -13.83 0.50
CA ASN A 29 -6.66 -13.84 -0.91
C ASN A 29 -6.27 -12.56 -1.64
N ALA A 30 -5.44 -11.73 -0.98
CA ALA A 30 -4.71 -10.63 -1.57
C ALA A 30 -3.28 -10.61 -1.02
N LEU A 31 -2.39 -9.91 -1.69
CA LEU A 31 -1.04 -9.64 -1.19
C LEU A 31 -0.46 -8.38 -1.81
N MET A 32 0.52 -7.80 -1.13
CA MET A 32 1.35 -6.72 -1.67
C MET A 32 2.82 -7.10 -1.53
N LEU A 33 3.62 -6.70 -2.51
CA LEU A 33 5.05 -6.95 -2.52
C LEU A 33 5.84 -5.77 -3.11
N TYR A 34 7.11 -5.66 -2.73
CA TYR A 34 8.11 -4.89 -3.45
C TYR A 34 8.85 -5.82 -4.41
N THR A 35 9.09 -5.40 -5.65
CA THR A 35 9.79 -6.24 -6.66
C THR A 35 11.30 -6.38 -6.43
N GLY A 36 11.80 -5.81 -5.36
CA GLY A 36 13.18 -5.80 -4.89
C GLY A 36 13.26 -5.07 -3.55
N ALA A 37 14.47 -4.87 -3.02
CA ALA A 37 14.63 -4.14 -1.77
C ALA A 37 14.14 -2.68 -1.93
N PRO A 38 13.25 -2.19 -1.03
CA PRO A 38 12.65 -0.86 -1.18
C PRO A 38 13.63 0.30 -0.96
N GLN A 39 14.85 0.01 -0.46
CA GLN A 39 15.90 0.99 -0.21
C GLN A 39 16.89 1.17 -1.35
N ASN A 40 16.78 0.41 -2.44
CA ASN A 40 17.72 0.47 -3.54
C ASN A 40 17.07 0.21 -4.91
N THR A 41 17.86 0.37 -5.97
CA THR A 41 17.43 0.19 -7.36
C THR A 41 17.72 -1.20 -7.91
N THR A 42 18.38 -2.07 -7.14
CA THR A 42 18.80 -3.39 -7.64
C THR A 42 17.59 -4.30 -7.82
N ARG A 43 17.43 -4.82 -9.04
CA ARG A 43 16.36 -5.76 -9.41
C ARG A 43 16.97 -7.02 -10.00
N ASN A 44 16.58 -8.17 -9.48
CA ASN A 44 16.96 -9.45 -10.07
C ASN A 44 16.09 -9.72 -11.32
N PRO A 45 16.61 -10.37 -12.38
CA PRO A 45 15.79 -10.81 -13.50
C PRO A 45 14.61 -11.67 -13.03
N ILE A 46 13.47 -11.53 -13.69
CA ILE A 46 12.29 -12.33 -13.37
C ILE A 46 12.50 -13.76 -13.88
N ASN A 47 12.28 -14.73 -13.00
CA ASN A 47 12.30 -16.13 -13.34
C ASN A 47 10.93 -16.54 -13.89
N LEU A 48 10.86 -16.86 -15.18
CA LEU A 48 9.61 -17.18 -15.86
C LEU A 48 8.97 -18.47 -15.35
N GLU A 49 9.75 -19.49 -15.00
CA GLU A 49 9.23 -20.75 -14.44
C GLU A 49 8.55 -20.52 -13.09
N LEU A 50 9.18 -19.73 -12.20
CA LEU A 50 8.59 -19.38 -10.92
C LEU A 50 7.33 -18.52 -11.08
N LYS A 51 7.33 -17.61 -12.07
CA LYS A 51 6.18 -16.80 -12.42
C LYS A 51 5.01 -17.70 -12.86
N GLU A 52 5.22 -18.64 -13.78
CA GLU A 52 4.18 -19.56 -14.26
C GLU A 52 3.58 -20.38 -13.12
N LYS A 53 4.41 -20.98 -12.27
CA LYS A 53 3.96 -21.71 -11.07
C LYS A 53 3.16 -20.83 -10.11
N ALA A 54 3.57 -19.57 -9.93
CA ALA A 54 2.82 -18.60 -9.13
C ALA A 54 1.44 -18.34 -9.73
N TYR A 55 1.36 -18.17 -11.05
CA TYR A 55 0.08 -17.92 -11.76
C TYR A 55 -0.93 -19.05 -11.63
N GLU A 56 -0.49 -20.31 -11.60
CA GLU A 56 -1.36 -21.46 -11.30
C GLU A 56 -2.02 -21.29 -9.92
N LEU A 57 -1.24 -20.91 -8.91
CA LEU A 57 -1.76 -20.70 -7.55
C LEU A 57 -2.64 -19.45 -7.46
N ILE A 58 -2.25 -18.36 -8.12
CA ILE A 58 -3.01 -17.09 -8.17
C ILE A 58 -4.41 -17.39 -8.75
N LYS A 59 -4.48 -18.06 -9.89
CA LYS A 59 -5.73 -18.41 -10.55
C LYS A 59 -6.58 -19.37 -9.71
N LYS A 60 -5.95 -20.42 -9.16
CA LYS A 60 -6.65 -21.43 -8.32
C LYS A 60 -7.29 -20.80 -7.08
N ASN A 61 -6.63 -19.81 -6.46
CA ASN A 61 -7.08 -19.21 -5.21
C ASN A 61 -7.71 -17.81 -5.40
N ASN A 62 -7.87 -17.36 -6.64
CA ASN A 62 -8.39 -16.01 -6.98
C ASN A 62 -7.68 -14.90 -6.20
N LEU A 63 -6.33 -14.93 -6.20
CA LEU A 63 -5.52 -13.96 -5.48
C LEU A 63 -5.44 -12.62 -6.22
N GLN A 64 -5.60 -11.52 -5.49
CA GLN A 64 -5.32 -10.18 -5.98
C GLN A 64 -3.94 -9.71 -5.51
N ILE A 65 -3.17 -9.13 -6.42
CA ILE A 65 -1.79 -8.73 -6.13
C ILE A 65 -1.60 -7.26 -6.42
N VAL A 66 -1.03 -6.57 -5.43
CA VAL A 66 -0.61 -5.18 -5.49
C VAL A 66 0.91 -5.13 -5.43
N VAL A 67 1.53 -4.26 -6.19
CA VAL A 67 2.96 -3.98 -6.09
C VAL A 67 3.13 -2.60 -5.48
N HIS A 68 4.10 -2.45 -4.58
CA HIS A 68 4.47 -1.15 -4.05
C HIS A 68 5.81 -0.71 -4.62
N ALA A 69 5.89 0.52 -5.13
CA ALA A 69 7.13 1.11 -5.60
C ALA A 69 8.07 1.42 -4.42
N PRO A 70 9.40 1.34 -4.61
CA PRO A 70 10.35 1.70 -3.57
C PRO A 70 10.24 3.15 -3.12
N TYR A 71 10.35 3.40 -1.84
CA TYR A 71 10.27 4.74 -1.25
C TYR A 71 11.50 5.63 -1.52
N ILE A 72 12.50 5.14 -2.26
CA ILE A 72 13.60 5.98 -2.75
C ILE A 72 13.17 6.95 -3.86
N ILE A 73 12.03 6.70 -4.52
CA ILE A 73 11.46 7.62 -5.50
C ILE A 73 10.86 8.81 -4.73
N ASN A 74 11.24 10.01 -5.12
CA ASN A 74 10.64 11.23 -4.60
C ASN A 74 10.25 12.14 -5.75
N MET A 75 9.03 11.96 -6.26
CA MET A 75 8.51 12.70 -7.42
C MET A 75 8.31 14.19 -7.15
N ALA A 76 8.13 14.58 -5.89
CA ALA A 76 7.90 15.97 -5.52
C ALA A 76 9.16 16.86 -5.56
N ASN A 77 10.35 16.26 -5.67
CA ASN A 77 11.62 16.97 -5.69
C ASN A 77 12.30 16.88 -7.06
N ASP A 78 12.76 18.03 -7.58
CA ASP A 78 13.36 18.12 -8.92
C ASP A 78 14.84 17.74 -9.01
N LYS A 79 15.52 17.54 -7.87
CA LYS A 79 16.96 17.21 -7.85
C LYS A 79 17.30 15.93 -8.64
N ASN A 80 16.39 14.95 -8.61
CA ASN A 80 16.60 13.64 -9.21
C ASN A 80 15.49 13.36 -10.26
N PHE A 81 15.04 14.38 -10.98
CA PHE A 81 13.88 14.28 -11.86
C PHE A 81 14.03 13.14 -12.89
N ASP A 82 15.12 13.15 -13.67
CA ASP A 82 15.36 12.12 -14.71
C ASP A 82 15.48 10.73 -14.11
N PHE A 83 16.12 10.60 -12.94
CA PHE A 83 16.18 9.35 -12.22
C PHE A 83 14.78 8.87 -11.79
N ASN A 84 13.95 9.74 -11.23
CA ASN A 84 12.59 9.39 -10.79
C ASN A 84 11.74 8.94 -11.98
N VAL A 85 11.81 9.64 -13.11
CA VAL A 85 11.11 9.29 -14.35
C VAL A 85 11.56 7.92 -14.86
N GLN A 86 12.87 7.71 -15.00
CA GLN A 86 13.39 6.44 -15.54
C GLN A 86 13.08 5.28 -14.60
N PHE A 87 13.27 5.47 -13.31
CA PHE A 87 13.05 4.41 -12.33
C PHE A 87 11.56 4.03 -12.22
N LEU A 88 10.65 5.00 -12.30
CA LEU A 88 9.21 4.71 -12.34
C LEU A 88 8.83 3.94 -13.62
N LYS A 89 9.39 4.30 -14.79
CA LYS A 89 9.22 3.53 -16.04
C LYS A 89 9.68 2.09 -15.86
N ASP A 90 10.83 1.89 -15.24
CA ASP A 90 11.40 0.56 -15.02
C ASP A 90 10.53 -0.27 -14.07
N GLU A 91 9.97 0.35 -13.01
CA GLU A 91 9.04 -0.34 -12.09
C GLU A 91 7.71 -0.67 -12.79
N ILE A 92 7.13 0.24 -13.58
CA ILE A 92 5.92 -0.03 -14.37
C ILE A 92 6.15 -1.22 -15.30
N LYS A 93 7.22 -1.19 -16.08
CA LYS A 93 7.60 -2.29 -16.96
C LYS A 93 7.76 -3.60 -16.21
N ARG A 94 8.38 -3.56 -15.04
CA ARG A 94 8.61 -4.75 -14.22
C ARG A 94 7.31 -5.33 -13.68
N VAL A 95 6.35 -4.51 -13.28
CA VAL A 95 5.01 -4.93 -12.88
C VAL A 95 4.30 -5.62 -14.05
N GLU A 96 4.41 -5.09 -15.27
CA GLU A 96 3.89 -5.72 -16.49
C GLU A 96 4.59 -7.04 -16.83
N GLU A 97 5.91 -7.11 -16.69
CA GLU A 97 6.67 -8.35 -16.87
C GLU A 97 6.24 -9.45 -15.89
N LEU A 98 5.87 -9.06 -14.67
CA LEU A 98 5.24 -9.97 -13.72
C LEU A 98 3.79 -10.29 -14.09
N GLY A 99 3.16 -9.57 -15.03
CA GLY A 99 1.76 -9.73 -15.43
C GLY A 99 0.78 -9.13 -14.42
N LEU A 100 1.22 -8.17 -13.60
CA LEU A 100 0.43 -7.51 -12.57
C LEU A 100 -0.03 -6.12 -13.07
N GLU A 101 -1.03 -5.53 -12.39
CA GLU A 101 -1.71 -4.34 -12.92
C GLU A 101 -1.78 -3.16 -11.96
N ILE A 102 -1.44 -3.32 -10.67
CA ILE A 102 -1.53 -2.24 -9.67
C ILE A 102 -0.15 -1.96 -9.11
N LEU A 103 0.29 -0.69 -9.22
CA LEU A 103 1.53 -0.18 -8.66
C LEU A 103 1.22 0.99 -7.73
N VAL A 104 1.34 0.80 -6.42
CA VAL A 104 1.22 1.85 -5.41
C VAL A 104 2.53 2.63 -5.32
N ILE A 105 2.45 3.95 -5.18
CA ILE A 105 3.61 4.83 -5.03
C ILE A 105 3.29 6.00 -4.11
N HIS A 106 4.23 6.37 -3.24
CA HIS A 106 4.16 7.62 -2.49
C HIS A 106 4.34 8.83 -3.42
N PRO A 107 3.52 9.88 -3.31
CA PRO A 107 3.72 11.11 -4.09
C PRO A 107 5.10 11.75 -3.86
N GLY A 108 5.63 11.68 -2.63
CA GLY A 108 6.93 12.21 -2.25
C GLY A 108 6.87 13.45 -1.38
N SER A 109 8.04 14.05 -1.14
CA SER A 109 8.23 15.21 -0.27
C SER A 109 8.87 16.37 -1.03
N HIS A 110 8.32 17.58 -0.89
CA HIS A 110 8.81 18.76 -1.64
C HIS A 110 10.15 19.32 -1.13
N VAL A 111 10.59 18.95 0.05
CA VAL A 111 11.92 19.29 0.62
C VAL A 111 12.29 20.78 0.39
N ASN A 112 11.55 21.70 1.00
CA ASN A 112 11.69 23.16 0.92
C ASN A 112 11.36 23.84 -0.44
N LEU A 113 10.87 23.09 -1.46
CA LEU A 113 10.43 23.68 -2.72
C LEU A 113 9.05 24.35 -2.65
N GLY A 114 8.28 24.02 -1.61
CA GLY A 114 6.88 24.43 -1.46
C GLY A 114 5.89 23.46 -2.13
N ILE A 115 4.64 23.51 -1.67
CA ILE A 115 3.57 22.57 -2.08
C ILE A 115 3.31 22.68 -3.58
N GLU A 116 3.09 23.87 -4.13
CA GLU A 116 2.76 24.08 -5.54
C GLU A 116 3.85 23.53 -6.49
N LYS A 117 5.12 23.81 -6.18
CA LYS A 117 6.24 23.31 -6.97
C LYS A 117 6.36 21.80 -6.86
N GLY A 118 6.16 21.24 -5.67
CA GLY A 118 6.19 19.80 -5.45
C GLY A 118 5.07 19.07 -6.22
N ILE A 119 3.84 19.56 -6.18
CA ILE A 119 2.72 19.02 -6.95
C ILE A 119 3.02 19.06 -8.46
N LYS A 120 3.56 20.19 -8.97
CA LYS A 120 3.97 20.30 -10.38
C LYS A 120 5.03 19.28 -10.75
N ASN A 121 6.00 19.02 -9.87
CA ASN A 121 7.04 18.02 -10.11
C ASN A 121 6.46 16.60 -10.17
N ILE A 122 5.51 16.25 -9.28
CA ILE A 122 4.80 14.96 -9.30
C ILE A 122 4.07 14.79 -10.64
N ILE A 123 3.28 15.78 -11.06
CA ILE A 123 2.54 15.76 -12.33
C ILE A 123 3.50 15.54 -13.49
N ASN A 124 4.59 16.30 -13.56
CA ASN A 124 5.57 16.17 -14.63
C ASN A 124 6.25 14.80 -14.66
N THR A 125 6.61 14.25 -13.48
CA THR A 125 7.21 12.92 -13.38
C THR A 125 6.23 11.85 -13.87
N LEU A 126 4.99 11.90 -13.44
CA LEU A 126 3.96 10.95 -13.85
C LEU A 126 3.66 11.04 -15.34
N ASN A 127 3.47 12.24 -15.90
CA ASN A 127 3.19 12.43 -17.32
C ASN A 127 4.36 11.97 -18.24
N GLN A 128 5.60 12.03 -17.74
CA GLN A 128 6.74 11.50 -18.49
C GLN A 128 6.97 10.00 -18.31
N SER A 129 6.42 9.40 -17.25
CA SER A 129 6.64 7.99 -16.95
C SER A 129 5.54 7.07 -17.46
N ILE A 130 4.30 7.57 -17.49
CA ILE A 130 3.11 6.80 -17.84
C ILE A 130 2.90 6.83 -19.34
N THR A 131 2.50 5.69 -19.91
CA THR A 131 2.23 5.55 -21.35
C THR A 131 0.81 5.01 -21.59
N SER A 132 0.25 5.28 -22.77
CA SER A 132 -1.07 4.80 -23.18
C SER A 132 -1.13 3.28 -23.31
N GLU A 133 0.00 2.66 -23.67
CA GLU A 133 0.11 1.22 -23.94
C GLU A 133 0.18 0.39 -22.65
N GLN A 134 0.61 1.00 -21.53
CA GLN A 134 0.72 0.26 -20.27
C GLN A 134 -0.63 -0.24 -19.77
N LYS A 135 -0.65 -1.40 -19.13
CA LYS A 135 -1.80 -1.94 -18.42
C LYS A 135 -1.81 -1.54 -16.96
N VAL A 136 -0.65 -1.24 -16.41
CA VAL A 136 -0.47 -0.90 -15.00
C VAL A 136 -1.15 0.42 -14.66
N ILE A 137 -1.94 0.40 -13.60
CA ILE A 137 -2.50 1.59 -12.94
C ILE A 137 -1.53 2.00 -11.84
N VAL A 138 -1.01 3.21 -11.91
CA VAL A 138 -0.16 3.81 -10.88
C VAL A 138 -1.05 4.47 -9.84
N CYS A 139 -1.04 3.97 -8.61
CA CYS A 139 -1.90 4.43 -7.53
C CYS A 139 -1.11 5.34 -6.58
N LEU A 140 -1.51 6.59 -6.47
CA LEU A 140 -0.96 7.51 -5.48
C LEU A 140 -1.49 7.14 -4.10
N GLU A 141 -0.60 7.03 -3.13
CA GLU A 141 -0.99 6.75 -1.75
C GLU A 141 -1.31 8.02 -0.98
N THR A 142 -2.33 7.95 -0.11
CA THR A 142 -2.58 9.01 0.88
C THR A 142 -1.46 9.04 1.90
N MET A 143 -0.93 10.23 2.23
CA MET A 143 0.24 10.40 3.09
C MET A 143 -0.12 11.02 4.44
N ALA A 144 0.66 10.68 5.48
CA ALA A 144 0.46 11.17 6.84
C ALA A 144 0.82 12.66 7.05
N GLY A 145 1.59 13.25 6.13
CA GLY A 145 2.07 14.63 6.25
C GLY A 145 3.33 14.79 7.09
N LYS A 146 4.16 13.75 7.16
CA LYS A 146 5.44 13.79 7.86
C LYS A 146 6.42 14.72 7.15
N GLY A 147 6.86 15.76 7.85
CA GLY A 147 7.79 16.74 7.28
C GLY A 147 7.19 17.55 6.14
N SER A 148 7.57 17.26 4.91
CA SER A 148 7.13 17.96 3.70
C SER A 148 6.48 17.03 2.67
N GLU A 149 5.90 15.94 3.13
CA GLU A 149 5.14 15.00 2.29
C GLU A 149 3.96 15.69 1.62
N LEU A 150 3.66 15.27 0.39
CA LEU A 150 2.50 15.69 -0.39
C LEU A 150 1.53 14.51 -0.58
N GLY A 151 0.26 14.82 -0.92
CA GLY A 151 -0.80 13.82 -0.94
C GLY A 151 -1.42 13.58 0.43
N THR A 152 -1.32 14.57 1.31
CA THR A 152 -1.83 14.54 2.69
C THR A 152 -3.31 14.85 2.81
N ASP A 153 -3.88 15.43 1.75
CA ASP A 153 -5.30 15.74 1.65
C ASP A 153 -5.82 15.46 0.23
N PHE A 154 -7.14 15.33 0.12
CA PHE A 154 -7.77 15.02 -1.18
C PHE A 154 -7.79 16.21 -2.15
N GLU A 155 -7.51 17.43 -1.69
CA GLU A 155 -7.31 18.58 -2.57
C GLU A 155 -6.00 18.45 -3.35
N GLN A 156 -4.89 18.16 -2.67
CA GLN A 156 -3.59 17.91 -3.30
C GLN A 156 -3.65 16.71 -4.26
N LEU A 157 -4.25 15.59 -3.84
CA LEU A 157 -4.39 14.39 -4.67
C LEU A 157 -5.27 14.66 -5.89
N SER A 158 -6.39 15.38 -5.72
CA SER A 158 -7.26 15.80 -6.81
C SER A 158 -6.53 16.71 -7.79
N GLN A 159 -5.77 17.68 -7.29
CA GLN A 159 -4.97 18.57 -8.12
C GLN A 159 -3.94 17.78 -8.94
N ILE A 160 -3.28 16.78 -8.37
CA ILE A 160 -2.35 15.92 -9.09
C ILE A 160 -3.10 15.10 -10.16
N ILE A 161 -4.10 14.32 -9.76
CA ILE A 161 -4.81 13.37 -10.63
C ILE A 161 -5.50 14.08 -11.79
N ASN A 162 -6.12 15.24 -11.54
CA ASN A 162 -6.84 15.98 -12.57
C ASN A 162 -5.93 16.63 -13.63
N ASN A 163 -4.63 16.78 -13.33
CA ASN A 163 -3.63 17.31 -14.25
C ASN A 163 -2.74 16.24 -14.89
N ILE A 164 -3.01 14.95 -14.66
CA ILE A 164 -2.38 13.86 -15.41
C ILE A 164 -3.06 13.70 -16.76
N GLU A 165 -2.27 13.56 -17.84
CA GLU A 165 -2.77 13.41 -19.21
C GLU A 165 -3.53 12.09 -19.39
N LEU A 166 -2.99 10.99 -18.89
CA LEU A 166 -3.55 9.64 -18.98
C LEU A 166 -4.28 9.26 -17.69
N LYS A 167 -5.44 9.89 -17.45
CA LYS A 167 -6.21 9.73 -16.19
C LYS A 167 -6.70 8.31 -15.93
N ASP A 168 -6.86 7.49 -16.96
CA ASP A 168 -7.24 6.08 -16.86
C ASP A 168 -6.11 5.20 -16.30
N LYS A 169 -4.87 5.68 -16.34
CA LYS A 169 -3.68 4.99 -15.83
C LYS A 169 -3.31 5.40 -14.39
N ILE A 170 -4.11 6.30 -13.77
CA ILE A 170 -3.90 6.75 -12.39
C ILE A 170 -5.02 6.27 -11.49
N GLY A 171 -4.65 5.75 -10.33
CA GLY A 171 -5.53 5.38 -9.23
C GLY A 171 -5.12 6.01 -7.90
N LEU A 172 -5.79 5.55 -6.86
CA LEU A 172 -5.58 5.98 -5.48
C LEU A 172 -5.43 4.75 -4.58
N CYS A 173 -4.49 4.80 -3.65
CA CYS A 173 -4.36 3.90 -2.53
C CYS A 173 -4.67 4.67 -1.24
N LEU A 174 -5.59 4.17 -0.43
CA LEU A 174 -5.88 4.75 0.88
C LEU A 174 -5.10 4.01 1.95
N ASP A 175 -4.45 4.73 2.85
CA ASP A 175 -3.87 4.14 4.06
C ASP A 175 -4.59 4.70 5.29
N THR A 176 -5.10 3.81 6.15
CA THR A 176 -5.90 4.20 7.32
C THR A 176 -5.09 4.89 8.41
N CYS A 177 -3.81 4.49 8.58
CA CYS A 177 -2.89 5.16 9.50
C CYS A 177 -2.52 6.56 8.97
N HIS A 178 -2.22 6.66 7.67
CA HIS A 178 -1.88 7.95 7.05
C HIS A 178 -3.04 8.93 7.11
N LEU A 179 -4.26 8.50 6.79
CA LEU A 179 -5.45 9.35 6.90
C LEU A 179 -5.68 9.83 8.35
N ASN A 180 -5.58 8.94 9.35
CA ASN A 180 -5.66 9.31 10.75
C ASN A 180 -4.59 10.35 11.13
N ASP A 181 -3.34 10.09 10.76
CA ASP A 181 -2.22 10.94 11.11
C ASP A 181 -2.25 12.28 10.35
N ALA A 182 -2.85 12.32 9.15
CA ALA A 182 -3.12 13.55 8.39
C ALA A 182 -4.28 14.39 8.96
N GLY A 183 -5.13 13.83 9.84
CA GLY A 183 -6.20 14.56 10.52
C GLY A 183 -7.61 14.19 10.07
N TYR A 184 -7.78 13.13 9.28
CA TYR A 184 -9.10 12.61 8.92
C TYR A 184 -9.70 11.79 10.06
N ASP A 185 -10.97 12.03 10.37
CA ASP A 185 -11.70 11.23 11.35
C ASP A 185 -12.10 9.87 10.77
N ILE A 186 -11.31 8.87 11.10
CA ILE A 186 -11.50 7.48 10.64
C ILE A 186 -12.81 6.87 11.14
N SER A 187 -13.39 7.38 12.23
CA SER A 187 -14.67 6.90 12.75
C SER A 187 -15.86 7.23 11.83
N ASP A 188 -15.73 8.25 10.99
CA ASP A 188 -16.72 8.66 9.96
C ASP A 188 -16.15 8.41 8.54
N PHE A 189 -15.80 7.16 8.27
CA PHE A 189 -15.13 6.82 7.01
C PHE A 189 -15.99 7.02 5.77
N ASP A 190 -17.31 6.92 5.89
CA ASP A 190 -18.22 7.21 4.76
C ASP A 190 -18.12 8.66 4.30
N LYS A 191 -17.92 9.61 5.20
CA LYS A 191 -17.66 11.01 4.85
C LYS A 191 -16.34 11.18 4.09
N ILE A 192 -15.30 10.43 4.46
CA ILE A 192 -14.04 10.38 3.71
C ILE A 192 -14.30 9.88 2.29
N LEU A 193 -15.06 8.78 2.14
CA LEU A 193 -15.42 8.24 0.83
C LEU A 193 -16.29 9.20 0.00
N ASP A 194 -17.15 10.00 0.63
CA ASP A 194 -17.95 11.05 -0.05
C ASP A 194 -17.05 12.16 -0.59
N GLU A 195 -16.03 12.57 0.19
CA GLU A 195 -15.06 13.57 -0.27
C GLU A 195 -14.23 13.05 -1.46
N ILE A 196 -13.79 11.79 -1.41
CA ILE A 196 -13.09 11.13 -2.53
C ILE A 196 -14.00 11.07 -3.76
N ALA A 197 -15.27 10.65 -3.59
CA ALA A 197 -16.22 10.56 -4.69
C ALA A 197 -16.44 11.91 -5.38
N LEU A 198 -16.49 12.99 -4.60
CA LEU A 198 -16.70 14.35 -5.12
C LEU A 198 -15.46 14.90 -5.84
N LYS A 199 -14.26 14.72 -5.28
CA LYS A 199 -13.03 15.38 -5.76
C LYS A 199 -12.25 14.57 -6.79
N ILE A 200 -12.29 13.24 -6.69
CA ILE A 200 -11.39 12.34 -7.42
C ILE A 200 -12.18 11.30 -8.23
N GLY A 201 -13.22 10.73 -7.62
CA GLY A 201 -13.96 9.58 -8.11
C GLY A 201 -13.62 8.32 -7.31
N LEU A 202 -14.63 7.66 -6.78
CA LEU A 202 -14.46 6.47 -5.95
C LEU A 202 -13.90 5.27 -6.74
N ASP A 203 -14.15 5.22 -8.03
CA ASP A 203 -13.62 4.23 -8.97
C ASP A 203 -12.09 4.25 -9.09
N LYS A 204 -11.46 5.37 -8.68
CA LYS A 204 -10.00 5.51 -8.62
C LYS A 204 -9.37 4.75 -7.46
N VAL A 205 -10.11 4.41 -6.41
CA VAL A 205 -9.58 3.63 -5.29
C VAL A 205 -9.32 2.20 -5.73
N LYS A 206 -8.05 1.79 -5.78
CA LYS A 206 -7.60 0.48 -6.26
C LYS A 206 -6.99 -0.40 -5.17
N CYS A 207 -6.63 0.19 -4.03
CA CYS A 207 -6.07 -0.52 -2.87
C CYS A 207 -6.41 0.25 -1.59
N VAL A 208 -6.54 -0.47 -0.49
CA VAL A 208 -6.60 0.12 0.86
C VAL A 208 -5.57 -0.58 1.73
N HIS A 209 -4.62 0.19 2.25
CA HIS A 209 -3.73 -0.27 3.31
C HIS A 209 -4.48 -0.14 4.65
N ILE A 210 -4.58 -1.24 5.36
CA ILE A 210 -5.28 -1.33 6.64
C ILE A 210 -4.25 -1.41 7.75
N ASN A 211 -4.06 -0.32 8.43
CA ASN A 211 -3.11 -0.17 9.52
C ASN A 211 -3.77 0.53 10.70
N ASP A 212 -3.55 0.05 11.92
CA ASP A 212 -3.85 0.87 13.10
C ASP A 212 -2.74 1.90 13.31
N SER A 213 -2.97 2.96 14.05
CA SER A 213 -1.98 3.99 14.31
C SER A 213 -1.56 4.03 15.78
N LYS A 214 -0.26 4.19 16.04
CA LYS A 214 0.27 4.51 17.38
C LYS A 214 -0.06 5.92 17.83
N ASN A 215 -0.49 6.76 16.92
CA ASN A 215 -0.64 8.18 17.11
C ASN A 215 -2.11 8.57 17.16
N ILE A 216 -2.41 9.62 17.92
CA ILE A 216 -3.71 10.27 17.84
C ILE A 216 -3.84 11.01 16.50
N ILE A 217 -5.08 11.26 16.11
CA ILE A 217 -5.44 11.98 14.88
C ILE A 217 -4.65 13.29 14.72
N GLY A 218 -4.17 13.57 13.50
CA GLY A 218 -3.53 14.83 13.13
C GLY A 218 -2.09 15.03 13.63
N THR A 219 -1.38 13.96 13.98
CA THR A 219 0.01 14.08 14.49
C THR A 219 1.10 14.10 13.43
N HIS A 220 0.79 13.76 12.19
CA HIS A 220 1.73 13.75 11.05
C HIS A 220 3.00 12.90 11.27
N LYS A 221 2.85 11.65 11.74
CA LYS A 221 4.02 10.82 12.14
C LYS A 221 4.22 9.55 11.37
N ASP A 222 3.17 8.96 10.82
CA ASP A 222 3.23 7.68 10.11
C ASP A 222 3.90 6.57 10.96
N ARG A 223 3.14 6.02 11.89
CA ARG A 223 3.59 4.91 12.75
C ARG A 223 2.49 3.87 12.90
N HIS A 224 2.58 2.84 12.10
CA HIS A 224 1.67 1.71 12.13
C HIS A 224 1.70 0.98 13.47
N GLU A 225 0.54 0.47 13.88
CA GLU A 225 0.34 -0.45 14.99
C GLU A 225 -0.42 -1.70 14.52
N ASN A 226 -0.34 -2.78 15.28
CA ASN A 226 -1.11 -3.98 15.03
C ASN A 226 -2.62 -3.72 15.19
N ILE A 227 -3.43 -4.43 14.39
CA ILE A 227 -4.87 -4.22 14.30
C ILE A 227 -5.56 -4.29 15.66
N GLY A 228 -6.20 -3.19 16.06
CA GLY A 228 -6.93 -3.03 17.32
C GLY A 228 -6.06 -2.72 18.54
N LEU A 229 -4.75 -2.53 18.36
CA LEU A 229 -3.83 -2.15 19.45
C LEU A 229 -3.44 -0.67 19.41
N GLY A 230 -3.86 0.07 18.39
CA GLY A 230 -3.60 1.49 18.20
C GLY A 230 -4.80 2.36 18.58
N THR A 231 -4.73 3.60 18.11
CA THR A 231 -5.71 4.65 18.45
C THR A 231 -6.93 4.69 17.55
N ILE A 232 -6.84 4.12 16.33
CA ILE A 232 -7.98 3.95 15.42
C ILE A 232 -8.92 2.90 16.00
N GLY A 233 -8.36 1.77 16.44
CA GLY A 233 -9.08 0.70 17.12
C GLY A 233 -9.78 -0.27 16.17
N PHE A 234 -10.05 -1.47 16.71
CA PHE A 234 -10.56 -2.62 15.97
C PHE A 234 -11.88 -2.33 15.24
N GLU A 235 -12.86 -1.76 15.95
CA GLU A 235 -14.22 -1.56 15.41
C GLU A 235 -14.22 -0.61 14.20
N ASN A 236 -13.46 0.49 14.26
CA ASN A 236 -13.35 1.42 13.14
C ASN A 236 -12.70 0.75 11.93
N LEU A 237 -11.62 0.00 12.14
CA LEU A 237 -10.96 -0.73 11.06
C LEU A 237 -11.87 -1.81 10.44
N ILE A 238 -12.64 -2.53 11.25
CA ILE A 238 -13.63 -3.50 10.74
C ILE A 238 -14.70 -2.81 9.89
N ASN A 239 -15.19 -1.65 10.29
CA ASN A 239 -16.17 -0.89 9.51
C ASN A 239 -15.61 -0.49 8.13
N ILE A 240 -14.32 -0.09 8.06
CA ILE A 240 -13.64 0.23 6.80
C ILE A 240 -13.47 -1.04 5.93
N ILE A 241 -12.95 -2.11 6.53
CA ILE A 241 -12.67 -3.36 5.81
C ILE A 241 -13.93 -3.95 5.17
N TYR A 242 -15.07 -3.84 5.84
CA TYR A 242 -16.35 -4.36 5.37
C TYR A 242 -17.25 -3.30 4.75
N ASN A 243 -16.72 -2.11 4.42
CA ASN A 243 -17.50 -1.08 3.74
C ASN A 243 -17.91 -1.55 2.34
N GLU A 244 -19.21 -1.55 2.05
CA GLU A 244 -19.77 -2.04 0.78
C GLU A 244 -19.27 -1.25 -0.44
N ARG A 245 -18.94 0.04 -0.26
CA ARG A 245 -18.40 0.89 -1.34
C ARG A 245 -17.01 0.47 -1.78
N LEU A 246 -16.29 -0.29 -0.94
CA LEU A 246 -14.94 -0.80 -1.19
C LEU A 246 -14.88 -2.33 -1.29
N LYS A 247 -16.01 -3.02 -1.43
CA LYS A 247 -16.07 -4.50 -1.37
C LYS A 247 -15.16 -5.23 -2.37
N ASP A 248 -14.96 -4.64 -3.54
CA ASP A 248 -14.16 -5.20 -4.62
C ASP A 248 -12.70 -4.71 -4.63
N VAL A 249 -12.33 -3.84 -3.68
CA VAL A 249 -10.99 -3.28 -3.53
C VAL A 249 -10.18 -4.16 -2.57
N PRO A 250 -8.93 -4.56 -2.89
CA PRO A 250 -8.07 -5.32 -1.98
C PRO A 250 -7.67 -4.49 -0.75
N LYS A 251 -7.71 -5.12 0.42
CA LYS A 251 -7.25 -4.60 1.71
C LYS A 251 -5.94 -5.28 2.06
N ILE A 252 -4.92 -4.49 2.33
CA ILE A 252 -3.56 -4.97 2.59
C ILE A 252 -3.11 -4.50 3.97
N LEU A 253 -2.65 -5.42 4.78
CA LEU A 253 -2.06 -5.15 6.09
C LEU A 253 -0.56 -4.85 5.95
N GLU A 254 -0.10 -3.78 6.57
CA GLU A 254 1.32 -3.42 6.71
C GLU A 254 1.72 -3.23 8.18
N THR A 255 1.01 -3.93 9.04
CA THR A 255 1.21 -3.85 10.48
C THR A 255 2.60 -4.35 10.89
N PRO A 256 3.18 -3.80 11.97
CA PRO A 256 4.53 -4.13 12.36
C PRO A 256 4.67 -5.58 12.85
N TYR A 257 5.79 -6.21 12.51
CA TYR A 257 6.16 -7.51 13.08
C TYR A 257 6.28 -7.42 14.60
N VAL A 258 5.86 -8.48 15.27
CA VAL A 258 5.94 -8.61 16.72
C VAL A 258 7.38 -8.93 17.14
N ILE A 259 7.78 -8.39 18.28
CA ILE A 259 9.13 -8.55 18.81
C ILE A 259 9.31 -9.99 19.30
N ASN A 260 10.36 -10.66 18.81
CA ASN A 260 10.85 -11.91 19.36
C ASN A 260 11.51 -11.63 20.72
N PRO A 261 11.00 -12.17 21.84
CA PRO A 261 11.54 -11.88 23.17
C PRO A 261 12.97 -12.42 23.39
N CYS A 262 13.43 -13.39 22.59
CA CYS A 262 14.77 -13.94 22.69
C CYS A 262 15.83 -13.07 22.01
N THR A 263 15.47 -12.45 20.86
CA THR A 263 16.40 -11.66 20.06
C THR A 263 16.21 -10.16 20.22
N ASN A 264 15.09 -9.73 20.80
CA ASN A 264 14.62 -8.34 20.88
C ASN A 264 14.49 -7.64 19.52
N LYS A 265 14.20 -8.41 18.46
CA LYS A 265 14.00 -7.92 17.10
C LYS A 265 12.57 -8.15 16.65
N LYS A 266 12.10 -7.35 15.70
CA LYS A 266 10.81 -7.51 15.02
C LYS A 266 10.92 -8.62 13.98
N GLU A 267 10.51 -9.83 14.33
CA GLU A 267 10.74 -11.04 13.51
C GLU A 267 9.46 -11.83 13.23
N TYR A 268 8.41 -11.69 14.05
CA TYR A 268 7.22 -12.52 13.97
C TYR A 268 6.11 -11.79 13.19
N PRO A 269 5.77 -12.23 11.96
CA PRO A 269 4.69 -11.63 11.18
C PRO A 269 3.33 -11.84 11.85
N PRO A 270 2.50 -10.79 12.02
CA PRO A 270 1.22 -10.89 12.70
C PRO A 270 0.08 -11.36 11.78
N TYR A 271 0.29 -11.35 10.50
CA TYR A 271 -0.75 -11.32 9.46
C TYR A 271 -1.73 -12.49 9.50
N LYS A 272 -1.26 -13.72 9.76
CA LYS A 272 -2.14 -14.88 9.92
C LYS A 272 -3.21 -14.65 11.00
N PHE A 273 -2.80 -14.12 12.13
CA PHE A 273 -3.66 -13.88 13.29
C PHE A 273 -4.59 -12.67 13.08
N GLU A 274 -4.06 -11.61 12.49
CA GLU A 274 -4.84 -10.40 12.18
C GLU A 274 -5.91 -10.68 11.11
N ILE A 275 -5.57 -11.41 10.05
CA ILE A 275 -6.53 -11.82 9.01
C ILE A 275 -7.62 -12.74 9.60
N GLU A 276 -7.26 -13.66 10.49
CA GLU A 276 -8.23 -14.51 11.18
C GLU A 276 -9.17 -13.69 12.07
N MET A 277 -8.62 -12.77 12.86
CA MET A 277 -9.36 -11.85 13.72
C MET A 277 -10.33 -10.97 12.91
N ILE A 278 -9.89 -10.45 11.77
CA ILE A 278 -10.70 -9.65 10.84
C ILE A 278 -11.82 -10.49 10.23
N LYS A 279 -11.52 -11.69 9.71
CA LYS A 279 -12.51 -12.58 9.11
C LYS A 279 -13.60 -13.00 10.10
N ASN A 280 -13.23 -13.20 11.36
CA ASN A 280 -14.14 -13.54 12.44
C ASN A 280 -14.86 -12.31 13.02
N LYS A 281 -14.49 -11.09 12.63
CA LYS A 281 -14.96 -9.81 13.19
C LYS A 281 -14.87 -9.80 14.72
N LYS A 282 -13.80 -10.35 15.27
CA LYS A 282 -13.63 -10.51 16.69
C LYS A 282 -12.21 -10.19 17.12
N MET A 283 -12.09 -9.16 17.98
CA MET A 283 -10.80 -8.75 18.55
C MET A 283 -10.19 -9.88 19.39
N ASN A 284 -8.93 -10.21 19.11
CA ASN A 284 -8.14 -11.11 19.95
C ASN A 284 -7.34 -10.28 20.97
N LYS A 285 -7.78 -10.29 22.23
CA LYS A 285 -7.13 -9.57 23.33
C LYS A 285 -5.73 -10.11 23.68
N ASN A 286 -5.41 -11.34 23.25
CA ASN A 286 -4.11 -11.97 23.49
C ASN A 286 -3.23 -11.99 22.23
N LEU A 287 -3.54 -11.21 21.20
CA LEU A 287 -2.92 -11.25 19.88
C LEU A 287 -1.38 -11.41 19.92
N LEU A 288 -0.68 -10.54 20.66
CA LEU A 288 0.78 -10.56 20.72
C LEU A 288 1.33 -11.85 21.37
N ASN A 289 0.69 -12.33 22.43
CA ASN A 289 1.11 -13.56 23.12
C ASN A 289 0.88 -14.80 22.25
N ASP A 290 -0.26 -14.84 21.53
CA ASP A 290 -0.56 -15.96 20.62
C ASP A 290 0.43 -16.02 19.47
N ILE A 291 0.80 -14.85 18.88
CA ILE A 291 1.83 -14.75 17.85
C ILE A 291 3.19 -15.23 18.39
N ILE A 292 3.61 -14.73 19.55
CA ILE A 292 4.87 -15.15 20.17
C ILE A 292 4.89 -16.64 20.43
N THR A 293 3.80 -17.21 20.91
CA THR A 293 3.69 -18.64 21.21
C THR A 293 3.76 -19.51 19.94
N TYR A 294 3.18 -19.03 18.86
CA TYR A 294 3.15 -19.75 17.58
C TYR A 294 4.53 -19.82 16.91
N TYR A 295 5.34 -18.78 17.04
CA TYR A 295 6.66 -18.69 16.39
C TYR A 295 7.84 -19.12 17.28
N LYS A 296 7.62 -19.40 18.58
CA LYS A 296 8.63 -20.02 19.46
C LYS A 296 8.82 -21.50 19.18
#